data_0a72119312293a339b6e50c29b1d8e32
#
_entry.id   0a72119312293a339b6e50c29b1d8e32
#
_cell.length_a   1.000
_cell.length_b   1.000
_cell.length_c   1.000
_cell.angle_alpha   90.00
_cell.angle_beta   90.00
_cell.angle_gamma   90.00
#
_symmetry.space_group_name_H-M   'P 1'
#
loop_
_entity.id
_entity.type
_entity.pdbx_description
1 polymer ?
#
loop_
_entity_poly.entity_id
_entity_poly.type
_entity_poly.pdbx_seq_one_letter_code
_entity_poly.pdbx_strand_id
1 'polypeptide(L)'
;MIELRAYAAGELERRLKQKGDLPDIAAATVARLCDAGLVNDAQFARQFTRSRLLARGASLRRVEQELGRRGVSRAESAAAIAEVSADEQVDEAALVERAARKKLRTLASLEPATRARRLIGFLARRGFQLDTIRTVLRTLDREAAALSAEE
;
A
#
# COMPACT_ATOMS: atom_id res chain seq x y z
N MET A 1 6.14 -24.08 12.22
CA MET A 1 6.75 -22.76 12.49
C MET A 1 5.61 -21.76 12.64
N ILE A 2 5.39 -21.22 13.84
CA ILE A 2 4.37 -20.19 14.05
C ILE A 2 4.98 -18.90 13.51
N GLU A 3 4.51 -18.42 12.37
CA GLU A 3 4.82 -17.05 11.93
C GLU A 3 4.22 -16.10 12.97
N LEU A 4 5.07 -15.52 13.80
CA LEU A 4 4.70 -14.41 14.68
C LEU A 4 4.34 -13.22 13.80
N ARG A 5 3.07 -13.12 13.48
CA ARG A 5 2.55 -11.98 12.74
C ARG A 5 2.74 -10.72 13.58
N ALA A 6 3.48 -9.76 13.07
CA ALA A 6 3.62 -8.47 13.71
C ALA A 6 2.26 -7.73 13.73
N TYR A 7 1.95 -7.11 14.87
CA TYR A 7 0.74 -6.32 15.09
C TYR A 7 1.14 -4.90 15.47
N ALA A 8 0.37 -3.93 15.00
CA ALA A 8 0.40 -2.58 15.54
C ALA A 8 -0.25 -2.57 16.93
N ALA A 9 0.19 -1.68 17.82
CA ALA A 9 -0.31 -1.56 19.20
C ALA A 9 -1.84 -1.43 19.24
N GLY A 10 -2.42 -0.55 18.45
CA GLY A 10 -3.87 -0.35 18.37
C GLY A 10 -4.64 -1.56 17.85
N GLU A 11 -4.08 -2.33 16.93
CA GLU A 11 -4.69 -3.58 16.48
C GLU A 11 -4.68 -4.64 17.57
N LEU A 12 -3.59 -4.74 18.31
CA LEU A 12 -3.44 -5.70 19.41
C LEU A 12 -4.40 -5.38 20.55
N GLU A 13 -4.52 -4.10 20.92
CA GLU A 13 -5.46 -3.66 21.95
C GLU A 13 -6.91 -4.00 21.57
N ARG A 14 -7.32 -3.72 20.35
CA ARG A 14 -8.66 -4.10 19.84
C ARG A 14 -8.90 -5.61 19.93
N ARG A 15 -7.92 -6.43 19.59
CA ARG A 15 -8.02 -7.90 19.66
C ARG A 15 -8.17 -8.39 21.09
N LEU A 16 -7.45 -7.81 22.04
CA LEU A 16 -7.59 -8.15 23.46
C LEU A 16 -9.00 -7.83 23.95
N LYS A 17 -9.52 -6.64 23.63
CA LYS A 17 -10.92 -6.26 23.95
C LYS A 17 -11.95 -7.20 23.31
N GLN A 18 -11.74 -7.64 22.08
CA GLN A 18 -12.62 -8.58 21.39
C GLN A 18 -12.61 -9.97 22.03
N LYS A 19 -11.50 -10.36 22.69
CA LYS A 19 -11.40 -11.61 23.45
C LYS A 19 -12.01 -11.55 24.84
N GLY A 20 -12.47 -10.36 25.26
CA GLY A 20 -13.16 -10.16 26.54
C GLY A 20 -12.33 -9.47 27.61
N ASP A 21 -11.12 -9.00 27.29
CA ASP A 21 -10.33 -8.23 28.24
C ASP A 21 -10.97 -6.84 28.49
N LEU A 22 -10.91 -6.39 29.75
CA LEU A 22 -11.33 -5.05 30.09
C LEU A 22 -10.46 -4.00 29.37
N PRO A 23 -11.04 -2.87 28.93
CA PRO A 23 -10.30 -1.84 28.16
C PRO A 23 -9.01 -1.38 28.84
N ASP A 24 -9.04 -1.13 30.16
CA ASP A 24 -7.88 -0.68 30.91
C ASP A 24 -6.78 -1.76 31.01
N ILE A 25 -7.16 -3.03 31.12
CA ILE A 25 -6.23 -4.16 31.15
C ILE A 25 -5.61 -4.34 29.76
N ALA A 26 -6.40 -4.27 28.71
CA ALA A 26 -5.90 -4.36 27.34
C ALA A 26 -4.89 -3.24 27.04
N ALA A 27 -5.20 -2.00 27.38
CA ALA A 27 -4.30 -0.85 27.20
C ALA A 27 -3.01 -0.99 28.01
N ALA A 28 -3.10 -1.37 29.29
CA ALA A 28 -1.93 -1.59 30.14
C ALA A 28 -1.04 -2.72 29.64
N THR A 29 -1.64 -3.80 29.13
CA THR A 29 -0.89 -4.92 28.55
C THR A 29 -0.12 -4.51 27.32
N VAL A 30 -0.76 -3.78 26.39
CA VAL A 30 -0.11 -3.28 25.18
C VAL A 30 1.00 -2.30 25.52
N ALA A 31 0.79 -1.39 26.47
CA ALA A 31 1.83 -0.46 26.93
C ALA A 31 3.08 -1.20 27.42
N ARG A 32 2.91 -2.25 28.23
CA ARG A 32 4.04 -3.09 28.67
C ARG A 32 4.77 -3.78 27.54
N LEU A 33 4.05 -4.24 26.52
CA LEU A 33 4.66 -4.86 25.34
C LEU A 33 5.44 -3.84 24.52
N CYS A 34 4.95 -2.62 24.41
CA CYS A 34 5.68 -1.50 23.78
C CYS A 34 6.96 -1.15 24.56
N ASP A 35 6.85 -1.02 25.90
CA ASP A 35 8.00 -0.71 26.76
C ASP A 35 9.08 -1.81 26.69
N ALA A 36 8.66 -3.07 26.58
CA ALA A 36 9.56 -4.20 26.39
C ALA A 36 10.13 -4.34 24.96
N GLY A 37 9.75 -3.47 24.03
CA GLY A 37 10.17 -3.52 22.63
C GLY A 37 9.57 -4.67 21.81
N LEU A 38 8.58 -5.38 22.34
CA LEU A 38 7.89 -6.48 21.65
C LEU A 38 6.84 -5.99 20.66
N VAL A 39 6.35 -4.78 20.84
CA VAL A 39 5.45 -4.07 19.93
C VAL A 39 6.11 -2.75 19.56
N ASN A 40 6.29 -2.50 18.27
CA ASN A 40 6.92 -1.30 17.74
C ASN A 40 6.20 -0.84 16.48
N ASP A 41 5.36 0.19 16.60
CA ASP A 41 4.53 0.69 15.52
C ASP A 41 5.35 1.32 14.38
N ALA A 42 6.47 1.95 14.69
CA ALA A 42 7.36 2.50 13.66
C ALA A 42 7.95 1.39 12.78
N GLN A 43 8.45 0.33 13.39
CA GLN A 43 8.99 -0.82 12.66
C GLN A 43 7.88 -1.55 11.88
N PHE A 44 6.72 -1.76 12.52
CA PHE A 44 5.55 -2.34 11.86
C PHE A 44 5.15 -1.53 10.63
N ALA A 45 5.04 -0.21 10.76
CA ALA A 45 4.64 0.69 9.67
C ALA A 45 5.63 0.64 8.50
N ARG A 46 6.94 0.61 8.76
CA ARG A 46 7.97 0.48 7.70
C ARG A 46 7.87 -0.85 6.96
N GLN A 47 7.79 -1.96 7.65
CA GLN A 47 7.68 -3.29 7.04
C GLN A 47 6.38 -3.43 6.25
N PHE A 48 5.27 -2.95 6.81
CA PHE A 48 3.97 -2.94 6.15
C PHE A 48 4.00 -2.10 4.87
N THR A 49 4.53 -0.89 4.96
CA THR A 49 4.67 0.03 3.81
C THR A 49 5.50 -0.60 2.70
N ARG A 50 6.67 -1.14 3.01
CA ARG A 50 7.53 -1.81 2.03
C ARG A 50 6.81 -2.96 1.33
N SER A 51 6.14 -3.82 2.08
CA SER A 51 5.36 -4.93 1.54
C SER A 51 4.23 -4.46 0.62
N ARG A 52 3.50 -3.42 1.02
CA ARG A 52 2.36 -2.91 0.23
C ARG A 52 2.79 -2.20 -1.05
N LEU A 53 3.81 -1.37 -0.98
CA LEU A 53 4.32 -0.64 -2.14
C LEU A 53 5.01 -1.57 -3.13
N LEU A 54 5.96 -2.39 -2.67
CA LEU A 54 6.83 -3.16 -3.55
C LEU A 54 6.19 -4.48 -4.02
N ALA A 55 5.61 -5.25 -3.11
CA ALA A 55 5.06 -6.56 -3.46
C ALA A 55 3.64 -6.47 -4.03
N ARG A 56 2.81 -5.53 -3.56
CA ARG A 56 1.40 -5.42 -3.94
C ARG A 56 1.07 -4.25 -4.85
N GLY A 57 1.99 -3.31 -5.05
CA GLY A 57 1.79 -2.14 -5.91
C GLY A 57 0.61 -1.27 -5.45
N ALA A 58 0.46 -1.09 -4.13
CA ALA A 58 -0.55 -0.19 -3.59
C ALA A 58 -0.11 1.27 -3.73
N SER A 59 -1.07 2.20 -3.80
CA SER A 59 -0.76 3.64 -3.74
C SER A 59 -0.33 4.06 -2.33
N LEU A 60 0.41 5.18 -2.23
CA LEU A 60 0.80 5.76 -0.94
C LEU A 60 -0.43 6.03 -0.05
N ARG A 61 -1.47 6.60 -0.63
CA ARG A 61 -2.75 6.86 0.05
C ARG A 61 -3.40 5.57 0.58
N ARG A 62 -3.35 4.50 -0.17
CA ARG A 62 -3.90 3.21 0.25
C ARG A 62 -3.13 2.64 1.44
N VAL A 63 -1.81 2.76 1.42
CA VAL A 63 -0.95 2.33 2.53
C VAL A 63 -1.27 3.12 3.80
N GLU A 64 -1.38 4.45 3.72
CA GLU A 64 -1.75 5.31 4.85
C GLU A 64 -3.11 4.91 5.46
N GLN A 65 -4.12 4.69 4.61
CA GLN A 65 -5.44 4.24 5.07
C GLN A 65 -5.39 2.87 5.76
N GLU A 66 -4.65 1.94 5.22
CA GLU A 66 -4.53 0.59 5.81
C GLU A 66 -3.76 0.61 7.13
N LEU A 67 -2.70 1.43 7.26
CA LEU A 67 -1.99 1.64 8.53
C LEU A 67 -2.91 2.25 9.58
N GLY A 68 -3.68 3.27 9.22
CA GLY A 68 -4.67 3.87 10.12
C GLY A 68 -5.73 2.88 10.61
N ARG A 69 -6.23 2.00 9.74
CA ARG A 69 -7.17 0.94 10.12
C ARG A 69 -6.56 -0.08 11.11
N ARG A 70 -5.24 -0.23 11.09
CA ARG A 70 -4.50 -1.06 12.05
C ARG A 70 -4.14 -0.34 13.34
N GLY A 71 -4.51 0.93 13.46
CA GLY A 71 -4.29 1.72 14.66
C GLY A 71 -2.92 2.39 14.74
N VAL A 72 -2.17 2.45 13.63
CA VAL A 72 -0.95 3.26 13.55
C VAL A 72 -1.34 4.72 13.41
N SER A 73 -0.67 5.60 14.16
CA SER A 73 -0.94 7.04 14.11
C SER A 73 -0.62 7.62 12.73
N ARG A 74 -1.26 8.73 12.40
CA ARG A 74 -1.01 9.43 11.12
C ARG A 74 0.44 9.89 10.99
N ALA A 75 1.04 10.37 12.09
CA ALA A 75 2.44 10.80 12.10
C ALA A 75 3.41 9.65 11.83
N GLU A 76 3.21 8.50 12.49
CA GLU A 76 4.03 7.29 12.27
C GLU A 76 3.82 6.72 10.86
N SER A 77 2.59 6.72 10.35
CA SER A 77 2.29 6.30 8.99
C SER A 77 3.00 7.17 7.95
N ALA A 78 2.91 8.50 8.11
CA ALA A 78 3.56 9.46 7.22
C ALA A 78 5.10 9.32 7.25
N ALA A 79 5.68 9.19 8.44
CA ALA A 79 7.11 8.99 8.61
C ALA A 79 7.59 7.70 7.93
N ALA A 80 6.89 6.58 8.14
CA ALA A 80 7.23 5.30 7.53
C ALA A 80 7.11 5.33 5.99
N ILE A 81 6.06 5.96 5.47
CA ILE A 81 5.87 6.12 4.03
C ILE A 81 6.98 6.96 3.41
N ALA A 82 7.34 8.08 4.04
CA ALA A 82 8.41 8.96 3.57
C ALA A 82 9.77 8.25 3.58
N GLU A 83 10.11 7.57 4.66
CA GLU A 83 11.36 6.82 4.81
C GLU A 83 11.47 5.71 3.74
N VAL A 84 10.47 4.86 3.63
CA VAL A 84 10.48 3.76 2.64
C VAL A 84 10.48 4.28 1.20
N SER A 85 9.75 5.36 0.91
CA SER A 85 9.73 5.95 -0.42
C SER A 85 11.09 6.53 -0.82
N ALA A 86 11.81 7.13 0.13
CA ALA A 86 13.16 7.65 -0.09
C ALA A 86 14.17 6.50 -0.29
N ASP A 87 14.15 5.49 0.58
CA ASP A 87 15.06 4.34 0.52
C ASP A 87 14.92 3.54 -0.77
N GLU A 88 13.70 3.32 -1.22
CA GLU A 88 13.38 2.52 -2.40
C GLU A 88 13.23 3.38 -3.67
N GLN A 89 13.45 4.67 -3.60
CA GLN A 89 13.29 5.64 -4.71
C GLN A 89 11.93 5.50 -5.41
N VAL A 90 10.88 5.36 -4.61
CA VAL A 90 9.52 5.14 -5.09
C VAL A 90 8.79 6.46 -5.23
N ASP A 91 8.23 6.71 -6.41
CA ASP A 91 7.25 7.75 -6.66
C ASP A 91 5.89 7.15 -7.09
N GLU A 92 4.84 7.94 -7.03
CA GLU A 92 3.49 7.46 -7.33
C GLU A 92 3.32 7.13 -8.83
N ALA A 93 3.97 7.86 -9.72
CA ALA A 93 3.92 7.59 -11.16
C ALA A 93 4.56 6.23 -11.48
N ALA A 94 5.71 5.93 -10.89
CA ALA A 94 6.38 4.64 -11.04
C ALA A 94 5.52 3.48 -10.50
N LEU A 95 4.80 3.69 -9.39
CA LEU A 95 3.87 2.69 -8.85
C LEU A 95 2.70 2.44 -9.80
N VAL A 96 2.10 3.51 -10.34
CA VAL A 96 1.01 3.40 -11.33
C VAL A 96 1.50 2.67 -12.57
N GLU A 97 2.65 3.04 -13.11
CA GLU A 97 3.23 2.42 -14.30
C GLU A 97 3.45 0.93 -14.11
N ARG A 98 4.08 0.52 -13.00
CA ARG A 98 4.31 -0.89 -12.69
C ARG A 98 3.00 -1.67 -12.58
N ALA A 99 2.01 -1.12 -11.87
CA ALA A 99 0.70 -1.75 -11.72
C ALA A 99 -0.05 -1.82 -13.05
N ALA A 100 0.03 -0.77 -13.87
CA ALA A 100 -0.57 -0.72 -15.19
C ALA A 100 0.04 -1.75 -16.14
N ARG A 101 1.36 -1.81 -16.27
CA ARG A 101 2.06 -2.77 -17.13
C ARG A 101 1.72 -4.21 -16.76
N LYS A 102 1.71 -4.53 -15.46
CA LYS A 102 1.31 -5.86 -14.97
C LYS A 102 -0.14 -6.20 -15.33
N LYS A 103 -1.06 -5.25 -15.17
CA LYS A 103 -2.48 -5.45 -15.46
C LYS A 103 -2.74 -5.55 -16.96
N LEU A 104 -2.09 -4.75 -17.78
CA LEU A 104 -2.23 -4.75 -19.24
C LEU A 104 -1.98 -6.14 -19.84
N ARG A 105 -1.04 -6.90 -19.31
CA ARG A 105 -0.78 -8.29 -19.77
C ARG A 105 -2.03 -9.17 -19.64
N THR A 106 -2.83 -8.97 -18.60
CA THR A 106 -4.07 -9.75 -18.37
C THR A 106 -5.27 -9.24 -19.17
N LEU A 107 -5.14 -8.06 -19.78
CA LEU A 107 -6.19 -7.40 -20.55
C LEU A 107 -5.88 -7.37 -22.07
N ALA A 108 -4.81 -8.02 -22.50
CA ALA A 108 -4.30 -7.92 -23.86
C ALA A 108 -5.31 -8.35 -24.94
N SER A 109 -6.17 -9.33 -24.62
CA SER A 109 -7.19 -9.85 -25.57
C SER A 109 -8.43 -8.98 -25.69
N LEU A 110 -8.54 -7.89 -24.89
CA LEU A 110 -9.72 -7.04 -24.89
C LEU A 110 -9.58 -5.92 -25.93
N GLU A 111 -10.74 -5.49 -26.42
CA GLU A 111 -10.87 -4.32 -27.28
C GLU A 111 -10.29 -3.07 -26.57
N PRO A 112 -9.60 -2.15 -27.27
CA PRO A 112 -8.84 -1.04 -26.68
C PRO A 112 -9.63 -0.17 -25.69
N ALA A 113 -10.86 0.24 -26.02
CA ALA A 113 -11.68 1.06 -25.12
C ALA A 113 -12.09 0.33 -23.86
N THR A 114 -12.44 -0.95 -23.96
CA THR A 114 -12.76 -1.80 -22.80
C THR A 114 -11.54 -2.03 -21.93
N ARG A 115 -10.39 -2.28 -22.55
CA ARG A 115 -9.10 -2.43 -21.86
C ARG A 115 -8.75 -1.18 -21.06
N ALA A 116 -8.82 -0.01 -21.68
CA ALA A 116 -8.54 1.27 -21.02
C ALA A 116 -9.47 1.52 -19.82
N ARG A 117 -10.78 1.32 -19.99
CA ARG A 117 -11.76 1.49 -18.91
C ARG A 117 -11.50 0.54 -17.74
N ARG A 118 -11.22 -0.73 -18.01
CA ARG A 118 -10.92 -1.72 -16.97
C ARG A 118 -9.62 -1.42 -16.24
N LEU A 119 -8.59 -0.94 -16.96
CA LEU A 119 -7.32 -0.55 -16.38
C LEU A 119 -7.47 0.66 -15.45
N ILE A 120 -8.15 1.71 -15.90
CA ILE A 120 -8.44 2.90 -15.08
C ILE A 120 -9.19 2.49 -13.81
N GLY A 121 -10.25 1.70 -13.93
CA GLY A 121 -11.02 1.23 -12.78
C GLY A 121 -10.19 0.38 -11.80
N PHE A 122 -9.30 -0.45 -12.30
CA PHE A 122 -8.37 -1.23 -11.48
C PHE A 122 -7.41 -0.34 -10.68
N LEU A 123 -6.79 0.65 -11.33
CA LEU A 123 -5.84 1.57 -10.69
C LEU A 123 -6.55 2.50 -9.69
N ALA A 124 -7.74 3.00 -10.03
CA ALA A 124 -8.53 3.82 -9.11
C ALA A 124 -8.94 3.05 -7.84
N ARG A 125 -9.33 1.78 -7.95
CA ARG A 125 -9.63 0.92 -6.79
C ARG A 125 -8.40 0.65 -5.91
N ARG A 126 -7.20 0.74 -6.46
CA ARG A 126 -5.94 0.68 -5.69
C ARG A 126 -5.59 1.98 -4.99
N GLY A 127 -6.38 3.04 -5.18
CA GLY A 127 -6.24 4.32 -4.51
C GLY A 127 -5.34 5.32 -5.24
N PHE A 128 -4.96 5.07 -6.48
CA PHE A 128 -4.20 6.03 -7.29
C PHE A 128 -5.07 7.20 -7.73
N GLN A 129 -4.48 8.38 -7.81
CA GLN A 129 -5.13 9.60 -8.29
C GLN A 129 -5.43 9.50 -9.78
N LEU A 130 -6.62 9.93 -10.21
CA LEU A 130 -7.03 9.86 -11.63
C LEU A 130 -6.10 10.64 -12.56
N ASP A 131 -5.58 11.77 -12.11
CA ASP A 131 -4.67 12.58 -12.92
C ASP A 131 -3.32 11.88 -13.12
N THR A 132 -2.79 11.26 -12.08
CA THR A 132 -1.57 10.44 -12.18
C THR A 132 -1.80 9.24 -13.11
N ILE A 133 -2.93 8.54 -12.96
CA ILE A 133 -3.32 7.44 -13.84
C ILE A 133 -3.35 7.89 -15.30
N ARG A 134 -4.06 8.97 -15.60
CA ARG A 134 -4.19 9.49 -16.97
C ARG A 134 -2.86 9.90 -17.58
N THR A 135 -1.99 10.52 -16.79
CA THR A 135 -0.65 10.94 -17.23
C THR A 135 0.19 9.73 -17.60
N VAL A 136 0.25 8.72 -16.72
CA VAL A 136 1.02 7.49 -16.97
C VAL A 136 0.47 6.73 -18.18
N LEU A 137 -0.86 6.60 -18.31
CA LEU A 137 -1.45 5.89 -19.44
C LEU A 137 -1.14 6.58 -20.78
N ARG A 138 -1.17 7.92 -20.83
CA ARG A 138 -0.74 8.66 -22.02
C ARG A 138 0.71 8.41 -22.40
N THR A 139 1.59 8.26 -21.41
CA THR A 139 3.00 7.93 -21.65
C THR A 139 3.13 6.50 -22.22
N LEU A 140 2.44 5.54 -21.63
CA LEU A 140 2.44 4.15 -22.11
C LEU A 140 1.88 4.01 -23.53
N ASP A 141 0.83 4.76 -23.87
CA ASP A 141 0.24 4.76 -25.22
C ASP A 141 1.20 5.36 -26.26
N ARG A 142 1.94 6.42 -25.90
CA ARG A 142 2.98 7.00 -26.78
C ARG A 142 4.14 6.03 -27.00
N GLU A 143 4.60 5.34 -25.97
CA GLU A 143 5.65 4.33 -26.08
C GLU A 143 5.21 3.19 -27.01
N ALA A 144 3.97 2.68 -26.83
CA ALA A 144 3.43 1.63 -27.67
C ALA A 144 3.30 2.08 -29.14
N ALA A 145 2.88 3.31 -29.38
CA ALA A 145 2.78 3.88 -30.74
C ALA A 145 4.17 4.05 -31.37
N ALA A 146 5.17 4.48 -30.62
CA ALA A 146 6.54 4.61 -31.11
C ALA A 146 7.14 3.26 -31.54
N LEU A 147 6.96 2.22 -30.72
CA LEU A 147 7.42 0.87 -31.04
C LEU A 147 6.75 0.29 -32.29
N SER A 148 5.46 0.58 -32.51
CA SER A 148 4.72 0.15 -33.71
C SER A 148 5.11 0.91 -34.98
N ALA A 149 5.73 2.08 -34.86
CA ALA A 149 6.19 2.88 -36.00
C ALA A 149 7.60 2.50 -36.50
N GLU A 150 8.35 1.72 -35.70
CA GLU A 150 9.69 1.24 -36.04
C GLU A 150 9.70 -0.14 -36.73
N GLU A 151 8.54 -0.80 -36.81
CA GLU A 151 8.33 -2.07 -37.52
C GLU A 151 7.84 -1.85 -38.97
#